data_7af5a055c5dd610c045907b14f21a7d2
#
_entry.id   7af5a055c5dd610c045907b14f21a7d2
#
_cell.length_a   1.000
_cell.length_b   1.000
_cell.length_c   1.000
_cell.angle_alpha   90.00
_cell.angle_beta   90.00
_cell.angle_gamma   90.00
#
_symmetry.space_group_name_H-M   'P 1'
#
loop_
_entity.id
_entity.type
_entity.pdbx_description
1 polymer ?
#
loop_
_entity_poly.entity_id
_entity_poly.type
_entity_poly.pdbx_seq_one_letter_code
_entity_poly.pdbx_strand_id
1 'polypeptide(L)'
;MTQLKSQSSAEKQPELLRVHATASRFDPHFHSTYSIVAIKRGSAEIRSARWSGTARAGDVFFFNPFEVHAARCCEDDAEYDTLYPSKAFLVRCLSIDRSDGPLSIRTSLLRKGSATRELVDVLEAPRVEDKVIEVSLRRMLSACVFSTNSAEEGVGALVQRACMLIRRNCTRAMRTEDLAHEMGVHKSHLVRTFSSAVGMAPQTYMRQVRVAKAREFMTEGVPLSEVALMLDFSDQAHFTREFKKVYGMPPGAFSRALGKYRR
;
A
#
# COMPACT_ATOMS: atom_id res chain seq x y z
N MET A 1 -11.02 28.47 23.03
CA MET A 1 -11.83 28.17 21.83
C MET A 1 -11.09 28.73 20.64
N THR A 2 -10.23 27.89 20.00
CA THR A 2 -9.51 28.29 18.79
C THR A 2 -9.98 27.33 17.70
N GLN A 3 -10.84 27.86 16.81
CA GLN A 3 -11.28 27.14 15.62
C GLN A 3 -10.09 26.98 14.68
N LEU A 4 -9.59 25.78 14.53
CA LEU A 4 -8.74 25.39 13.41
C LEU A 4 -9.60 25.37 12.15
N LYS A 5 -9.49 26.43 11.36
CA LYS A 5 -10.00 26.45 9.98
C LYS A 5 -9.23 25.39 9.19
N SER A 6 -9.92 24.36 8.77
CA SER A 6 -9.45 23.42 7.76
C SER A 6 -9.36 24.16 6.42
N GLN A 7 -8.24 24.78 6.14
CA GLN A 7 -7.89 25.10 4.76
C GLN A 7 -7.35 23.82 4.13
N SER A 8 -8.16 23.23 3.25
CA SER A 8 -7.78 22.18 2.32
C SER A 8 -6.72 22.73 1.36
N SER A 9 -5.47 22.69 1.76
CA SER A 9 -4.37 22.77 0.81
C SER A 9 -4.16 21.35 0.27
N ALA A 10 -4.71 21.09 -0.90
CA ALA A 10 -4.39 19.94 -1.73
C ALA A 10 -2.93 20.05 -2.21
N GLU A 11 -1.97 20.13 -1.29
CA GLU A 11 -0.55 20.00 -1.59
C GLU A 11 -0.25 18.53 -1.89
N LYS A 12 0.17 18.33 -3.11
CA LYS A 12 0.43 17.12 -3.85
C LYS A 12 1.22 16.09 -3.04
N GLN A 13 0.54 15.02 -2.63
CA GLN A 13 1.24 13.76 -2.31
C GLN A 13 2.13 13.41 -3.51
N PRO A 14 3.36 12.90 -3.30
CA PRO A 14 4.17 12.44 -4.41
C PRO A 14 3.34 11.41 -5.17
N GLU A 15 3.05 11.71 -6.43
CA GLU A 15 2.17 10.88 -7.25
C GLU A 15 2.77 9.50 -7.51
N LEU A 16 4.09 9.42 -7.41
CA LEU A 16 4.87 8.19 -7.51
C LEU A 16 5.96 8.20 -6.44
N LEU A 17 5.97 7.22 -5.55
CA LEU A 17 7.04 6.96 -4.59
C LEU A 17 7.75 5.67 -4.98
N ARG A 18 9.08 5.71 -5.05
CA ARG A 18 9.93 4.54 -5.23
C ARG A 18 10.61 4.17 -3.91
N VAL A 19 10.59 2.89 -3.56
CA VAL A 19 11.29 2.33 -2.42
C VAL A 19 12.15 1.17 -2.90
N HIS A 20 13.47 1.27 -2.68
CA HIS A 20 14.39 0.15 -2.86
C HIS A 20 14.49 -0.61 -1.54
N ALA A 21 14.37 -1.94 -1.56
CA ALA A 21 14.41 -2.76 -0.38
C ALA A 21 15.07 -4.14 -0.64
N THR A 22 15.60 -4.69 0.45
CA THR A 22 16.25 -6.01 0.53
C THR A 22 15.68 -6.84 1.68
N ALA A 23 14.46 -6.50 2.13
CA ALA A 23 13.83 -7.23 3.22
C ALA A 23 13.44 -8.64 2.78
N SER A 24 13.79 -9.62 3.60
CA SER A 24 13.63 -11.04 3.27
C SER A 24 12.21 -11.57 3.50
N ARG A 25 11.40 -10.89 4.34
CA ARG A 25 10.05 -11.35 4.69
C ARG A 25 9.12 -10.20 5.04
N PHE A 26 7.90 -10.32 4.56
CA PHE A 26 6.75 -9.50 4.94
C PHE A 26 5.60 -10.39 5.39
N ASP A 27 5.17 -10.22 6.63
CA ASP A 27 3.95 -10.83 7.14
C ASP A 27 2.72 -10.18 6.47
N PRO A 28 1.50 -10.76 6.58
CA PRO A 28 0.31 -10.20 5.95
C PRO A 28 0.12 -8.71 6.25
N HIS A 29 0.12 -7.91 5.20
CA HIS A 29 -0.02 -6.45 5.26
C HIS A 29 -0.69 -5.91 3.99
N PHE A 30 -0.98 -4.61 3.98
CA PHE A 30 -1.49 -3.88 2.82
C PHE A 30 -0.96 -2.45 2.79
N HIS A 31 -1.15 -1.79 1.66
CA HIS A 31 -0.87 -0.37 1.47
C HIS A 31 -2.15 0.38 1.09
N SER A 32 -2.23 1.68 1.39
CA SER A 32 -3.36 2.54 0.97
C SER A 32 -3.27 2.98 -0.48
N THR A 33 -2.16 2.70 -1.16
CA THR A 33 -1.92 2.99 -2.58
C THR A 33 -1.72 1.69 -3.34
N TYR A 34 -1.67 1.79 -4.66
CA TYR A 34 -1.19 0.66 -5.47
C TYR A 34 0.26 0.36 -5.12
N SER A 35 0.64 -0.90 -5.28
CA SER A 35 2.03 -1.35 -5.18
C SER A 35 2.40 -2.08 -6.46
N ILE A 36 3.45 -1.62 -7.11
CA ILE A 36 4.03 -2.22 -8.31
C ILE A 36 5.45 -2.63 -7.94
N VAL A 37 5.69 -3.93 -7.86
CA VAL A 37 6.96 -4.48 -7.36
C VAL A 37 7.72 -5.11 -8.51
N ALA A 38 8.92 -4.61 -8.75
CA ALA A 38 9.85 -5.14 -9.76
C ALA A 38 10.97 -5.91 -9.07
N ILE A 39 11.08 -7.21 -9.32
CA ILE A 39 12.19 -8.03 -8.82
C ILE A 39 13.41 -7.79 -9.71
N LYS A 40 14.49 -7.32 -9.11
CA LYS A 40 15.76 -7.04 -9.80
C LYS A 40 16.71 -8.24 -9.73
N ARG A 41 16.78 -8.86 -8.55
CA ARG A 41 17.59 -10.06 -8.30
C ARG A 41 16.86 -11.04 -7.39
N GLY A 42 17.14 -12.33 -7.56
CA GLY A 42 16.53 -13.39 -6.76
C GLY A 42 15.09 -13.67 -7.11
N SER A 43 14.36 -14.21 -6.15
CA SER A 43 12.95 -14.52 -6.28
C SER A 43 12.18 -14.32 -4.97
N ALA A 44 10.85 -14.19 -5.07
CA ALA A 44 9.99 -14.08 -3.91
C ALA A 44 8.72 -14.92 -4.08
N GLU A 45 8.34 -15.62 -3.02
CA GLU A 45 7.03 -16.25 -2.88
C GLU A 45 6.02 -15.19 -2.41
N ILE A 46 4.94 -15.04 -3.16
CA ILE A 46 3.88 -14.08 -2.90
C ILE A 46 2.58 -14.80 -2.58
N ARG A 47 1.83 -14.27 -1.61
CA ARG A 47 0.47 -14.71 -1.28
C ARG A 47 -0.44 -13.49 -1.13
N SER A 48 -1.54 -13.48 -1.85
CA SER A 48 -2.63 -12.51 -1.67
C SER A 48 -3.98 -13.21 -1.85
N ALA A 49 -5.07 -12.48 -1.62
CA ALA A 49 -6.41 -12.99 -1.87
C ALA A 49 -6.65 -13.29 -3.36
N ARG A 50 -5.96 -12.58 -4.28
CA ARG A 50 -6.16 -12.71 -5.73
C ARG A 50 -5.27 -13.76 -6.37
N TRP A 51 -4.07 -13.98 -5.84
CA TRP A 51 -3.13 -14.94 -6.40
C TRP A 51 -2.06 -15.37 -5.40
N SER A 52 -1.46 -16.51 -5.67
CA SER A 52 -0.26 -16.98 -4.98
C SER A 52 0.71 -17.56 -6.00
N GLY A 53 1.99 -17.34 -5.79
CA GLY A 53 3.03 -17.84 -6.70
C GLY A 53 4.40 -17.26 -6.44
N THR A 54 5.33 -17.56 -7.33
CA THR A 54 6.72 -17.06 -7.25
C THR A 54 6.95 -16.04 -8.36
N ALA A 55 7.46 -14.87 -8.00
CA ALA A 55 8.03 -13.88 -8.91
C ALA A 55 9.56 -14.02 -8.91
N ARG A 56 10.20 -13.82 -10.06
CA ARG A 56 11.65 -13.93 -10.27
C ARG A 56 12.24 -12.66 -10.86
N ALA A 57 13.55 -12.55 -10.90
CA ALA A 57 14.25 -11.43 -11.49
C ALA A 57 13.72 -11.09 -12.90
N GLY A 58 13.31 -9.85 -13.09
CA GLY A 58 12.68 -9.34 -14.30
C GLY A 58 11.15 -9.42 -14.33
N ASP A 59 10.52 -10.10 -13.35
CA ASP A 59 9.07 -10.11 -13.17
C ASP A 59 8.61 -8.83 -12.46
N VAL A 60 7.36 -8.40 -12.75
CA VAL A 60 6.68 -7.30 -12.08
C VAL A 60 5.31 -7.75 -11.62
N PHE A 61 4.97 -7.52 -10.35
CA PHE A 61 3.67 -7.89 -9.80
C PHE A 61 2.99 -6.72 -9.10
N PHE A 62 1.68 -6.87 -8.87
CA PHE A 62 0.79 -5.76 -8.55
C PHE A 62 -0.11 -6.08 -7.37
N PHE A 63 -0.29 -5.07 -6.49
CA PHE A 63 -1.35 -5.08 -5.47
C PHE A 63 -2.18 -3.80 -5.58
N ASN A 64 -3.49 -3.96 -5.41
CA ASN A 64 -4.42 -2.84 -5.31
C ASN A 64 -4.40 -2.22 -3.91
N PRO A 65 -4.90 -0.99 -3.74
CA PRO A 65 -5.06 -0.40 -2.42
C PRO A 65 -5.86 -1.33 -1.49
N PHE A 66 -5.38 -1.49 -0.25
CA PHE A 66 -5.96 -2.34 0.79
C PHE A 66 -6.02 -3.84 0.49
N GLU A 67 -5.37 -4.31 -0.58
CA GLU A 67 -5.20 -5.73 -0.85
C GLU A 67 -4.19 -6.35 0.11
N VAL A 68 -4.65 -7.26 0.98
CA VAL A 68 -3.78 -7.96 1.92
C VAL A 68 -2.89 -8.95 1.16
N HIS A 69 -1.60 -8.83 1.41
CA HIS A 69 -0.58 -9.68 0.81
C HIS A 69 0.57 -9.95 1.78
N ALA A 70 1.28 -11.04 1.53
CA ALA A 70 2.50 -11.43 2.22
C ALA A 70 3.55 -11.82 1.18
N ALA A 71 4.82 -11.62 1.50
CA ALA A 71 5.92 -11.98 0.63
C ALA A 71 7.08 -12.57 1.43
N ARG A 72 7.80 -13.52 0.83
CA ARG A 72 9.05 -14.06 1.36
C ARG A 72 10.06 -14.16 0.23
N CYS A 73 11.18 -13.46 0.35
CA CYS A 73 12.31 -13.66 -0.55
C CYS A 73 12.89 -15.06 -0.35
N CYS A 74 13.23 -15.72 -1.44
CA CYS A 74 13.77 -17.09 -1.41
C CYS A 74 15.29 -17.09 -1.21
N GLU A 75 15.96 -16.02 -1.59
CA GLU A 75 17.38 -15.81 -1.48
C GLU A 75 17.69 -14.60 -0.58
N ASP A 76 18.81 -14.66 0.16
CA ASP A 76 19.21 -13.59 1.10
C ASP A 76 19.64 -12.30 0.38
N ASP A 77 20.07 -12.40 -0.88
CA ASP A 77 20.50 -11.28 -1.72
C ASP A 77 19.42 -10.78 -2.68
N ALA A 78 18.16 -11.15 -2.44
CA ALA A 78 17.05 -10.68 -3.27
C ALA A 78 16.92 -9.15 -3.20
N GLU A 79 16.81 -8.52 -4.37
CA GLU A 79 16.63 -7.07 -4.53
C GLU A 79 15.38 -6.77 -5.33
N TYR A 80 14.64 -5.77 -4.88
CA TYR A 80 13.44 -5.31 -5.56
C TYR A 80 13.20 -3.82 -5.33
N ASP A 81 12.50 -3.21 -6.26
CA ASP A 81 11.95 -1.86 -6.11
C ASP A 81 10.42 -1.93 -6.05
N THR A 82 9.84 -1.17 -5.14
CA THR A 82 8.41 -0.97 -5.08
C THR A 82 8.06 0.46 -5.45
N LEU A 83 7.19 0.60 -6.44
CA LEU A 83 6.58 1.86 -6.84
C LEU A 83 5.19 1.94 -6.22
N TYR A 84 4.88 3.08 -5.60
CA TYR A 84 3.60 3.36 -4.98
C TYR A 84 2.86 4.49 -5.72
N PRO A 85 2.28 4.23 -6.90
CA PRO A 85 1.53 5.24 -7.63
C PRO A 85 0.22 5.60 -6.94
N SER A 86 -0.16 6.87 -7.01
CA SER A 86 -1.50 7.32 -6.65
C SER A 86 -2.53 6.90 -7.71
N LYS A 87 -3.83 6.89 -7.36
CA LYS A 87 -4.90 6.71 -8.35
C LYS A 87 -4.84 7.77 -9.45
N ALA A 88 -4.63 9.03 -9.06
CA ALA A 88 -4.54 10.15 -10.01
C ALA A 88 -3.38 9.96 -11.01
N PHE A 89 -2.24 9.46 -10.53
CA PHE A 89 -1.11 9.11 -11.40
C PHE A 89 -1.49 8.02 -12.41
N LEU A 90 -2.12 6.92 -11.96
CA LEU A 90 -2.51 5.83 -12.88
C LEU A 90 -3.54 6.27 -13.91
N VAL A 91 -4.56 7.01 -13.50
CA VAL A 91 -5.59 7.56 -14.40
C VAL A 91 -4.94 8.42 -15.49
N ARG A 92 -3.99 9.28 -15.11
CA ARG A 92 -3.25 10.12 -16.06
C ARG A 92 -2.33 9.30 -16.98
N CYS A 93 -1.59 8.34 -16.41
CA CYS A 93 -0.72 7.46 -17.19
C CYS A 93 -1.46 6.65 -18.24
N LEU A 94 -2.67 6.19 -17.93
CA LEU A 94 -3.45 5.32 -18.79
C LEU A 94 -4.41 6.09 -19.71
N SER A 95 -4.48 7.43 -19.58
CA SER A 95 -5.44 8.28 -20.28
C SER A 95 -6.90 7.78 -20.14
N ILE A 96 -7.20 7.24 -18.96
CA ILE A 96 -8.56 6.78 -18.62
C ILE A 96 -9.39 8.03 -18.30
N ASP A 97 -10.58 8.13 -18.90
CA ASP A 97 -11.54 9.15 -18.49
C ASP A 97 -11.79 9.07 -16.98
N ARG A 98 -11.83 10.24 -16.34
CA ARG A 98 -11.98 10.38 -14.88
C ARG A 98 -13.28 9.71 -14.45
N SER A 99 -13.21 8.41 -14.19
CA SER A 99 -14.27 7.73 -13.47
C SER A 99 -14.08 8.01 -11.99
N ASP A 100 -15.10 8.51 -11.30
CA ASP A 100 -15.10 8.67 -9.83
C ASP A 100 -15.06 7.32 -9.10
N GLY A 101 -15.20 6.22 -9.84
CA GLY A 101 -15.19 4.85 -9.36
C GLY A 101 -13.80 4.31 -8.97
N PRO A 102 -13.74 3.18 -8.27
CA PRO A 102 -12.49 2.50 -7.96
C PRO A 102 -11.80 2.01 -9.24
N LEU A 103 -10.49 2.18 -9.33
CA LEU A 103 -9.66 1.58 -10.38
C LEU A 103 -8.94 0.35 -9.81
N SER A 104 -9.08 -0.80 -10.43
CA SER A 104 -8.39 -2.04 -10.03
C SER A 104 -7.48 -2.53 -11.13
N ILE A 105 -6.25 -2.87 -10.79
CA ILE A 105 -5.34 -3.62 -11.67
C ILE A 105 -5.72 -5.08 -11.55
N ARG A 106 -6.25 -5.69 -12.61
CA ARG A 106 -6.64 -7.11 -12.66
C ARG A 106 -5.44 -8.02 -12.89
N THR A 107 -4.45 -7.56 -13.61
CA THR A 107 -3.18 -8.28 -13.79
C THR A 107 -2.48 -8.39 -12.44
N SER A 108 -2.16 -9.61 -12.00
CA SER A 108 -1.45 -9.85 -10.75
C SER A 108 0.06 -9.91 -10.93
N LEU A 109 0.51 -10.42 -12.09
CA LEU A 109 1.92 -10.66 -12.41
C LEU A 109 2.15 -10.50 -13.91
N LEU A 110 3.17 -9.76 -14.28
CA LEU A 110 3.78 -9.76 -15.61
C LEU A 110 5.12 -10.49 -15.52
N ARG A 111 5.29 -11.51 -16.32
CA ARG A 111 6.55 -12.26 -16.43
C ARG A 111 7.60 -11.45 -17.17
N LYS A 112 8.88 -11.74 -16.90
CA LYS A 112 10.02 -11.15 -17.60
C LYS A 112 9.82 -11.21 -19.11
N GLY A 113 9.82 -10.05 -19.75
CA GLY A 113 9.56 -9.90 -21.18
C GLY A 113 9.75 -8.48 -21.64
N SER A 114 9.31 -8.17 -22.86
CA SER A 114 9.42 -6.82 -23.44
C SER A 114 8.70 -5.76 -22.60
N ALA A 115 7.53 -6.10 -22.03
CA ALA A 115 6.73 -5.15 -21.24
C ALA A 115 7.38 -4.80 -19.88
N THR A 116 8.14 -5.70 -19.27
CA THR A 116 8.76 -5.46 -17.94
C THR A 116 10.21 -5.01 -18.03
N ARG A 117 10.92 -5.38 -19.09
CA ARG A 117 12.37 -5.15 -19.23
C ARG A 117 12.74 -3.68 -19.12
N GLU A 118 12.07 -2.82 -19.88
CA GLU A 118 12.37 -1.38 -19.88
C GLU A 118 12.23 -0.77 -18.48
N LEU A 119 11.18 -1.14 -17.73
CA LEU A 119 10.98 -0.64 -16.38
C LEU A 119 12.08 -1.15 -15.44
N VAL A 120 12.41 -2.44 -15.50
CA VAL A 120 13.45 -3.03 -14.64
C VAL A 120 14.81 -2.41 -14.91
N ASP A 121 15.19 -2.27 -16.20
CA ASP A 121 16.46 -1.65 -16.61
C ASP A 121 16.55 -0.18 -16.12
N VAL A 122 15.47 0.57 -16.23
CA VAL A 122 15.37 1.94 -15.71
C VAL A 122 15.54 1.97 -14.18
N LEU A 123 14.94 1.02 -13.46
CA LEU A 123 15.04 0.95 -12.00
C LEU A 123 16.43 0.43 -11.54
N GLU A 124 17.22 -0.21 -12.38
CA GLU A 124 18.60 -0.61 -12.07
C GLU A 124 19.59 0.55 -12.16
N ALA A 125 19.27 1.59 -12.92
CA ALA A 125 20.16 2.73 -13.09
C ALA A 125 20.36 3.49 -11.76
N PRO A 126 21.60 3.91 -11.43
CA PRO A 126 21.94 4.54 -10.14
C PRO A 126 21.24 5.90 -9.90
N ARG A 127 20.92 6.60 -10.98
CA ARG A 127 20.19 7.87 -10.97
C ARG A 127 19.24 7.89 -12.15
N VAL A 128 17.97 8.03 -11.87
CA VAL A 128 16.91 8.08 -12.90
C VAL A 128 15.98 9.23 -12.55
N GLU A 129 15.63 10.02 -13.56
CA GLU A 129 14.61 11.04 -13.43
C GLU A 129 13.23 10.40 -13.33
N ASP A 130 12.37 10.95 -12.48
CA ASP A 130 11.00 10.45 -12.28
C ASP A 130 10.20 10.36 -13.58
N LYS A 131 10.45 11.26 -14.52
CA LYS A 131 9.81 11.26 -15.84
C LYS A 131 10.16 10.03 -16.68
N VAL A 132 11.38 9.53 -16.57
CA VAL A 132 11.82 8.31 -17.26
C VAL A 132 11.11 7.09 -16.65
N ILE A 133 11.03 7.03 -15.33
CA ILE A 133 10.26 5.98 -14.62
C ILE A 133 8.78 6.06 -15.04
N GLU A 134 8.20 7.25 -15.11
CA GLU A 134 6.81 7.44 -15.54
C GLU A 134 6.55 6.90 -16.95
N VAL A 135 7.43 7.19 -17.91
CA VAL A 135 7.30 6.72 -19.29
C VAL A 135 7.39 5.20 -19.38
N SER A 136 8.40 4.60 -18.72
CA SER A 136 8.58 3.14 -18.70
C SER A 136 7.43 2.43 -18.01
N LEU A 137 6.95 3.01 -16.88
CA LEU A 137 5.80 2.50 -16.16
C LEU A 137 4.52 2.56 -17.01
N ARG A 138 4.29 3.65 -17.73
CA ARG A 138 3.15 3.79 -18.66
C ARG A 138 3.17 2.70 -19.73
N ARG A 139 4.31 2.47 -20.35
CA ARG A 139 4.46 1.42 -21.38
C ARG A 139 4.19 0.02 -20.80
N MET A 140 4.73 -0.28 -19.62
CA MET A 140 4.47 -1.54 -18.96
C MET A 140 2.99 -1.69 -18.59
N LEU A 141 2.36 -0.66 -18.04
CA LEU A 141 0.95 -0.69 -17.64
C LEU A 141 0.00 -0.89 -18.83
N SER A 142 0.40 -0.54 -20.06
CA SER A 142 -0.41 -0.84 -21.26
C SER A 142 -0.61 -2.34 -21.49
N ALA A 143 0.24 -3.19 -20.92
CA ALA A 143 0.09 -4.65 -20.95
C ALA A 143 -0.81 -5.19 -19.83
N CYS A 144 -1.29 -4.34 -18.91
CA CYS A 144 -2.14 -4.73 -17.80
C CYS A 144 -3.62 -4.65 -18.13
N VAL A 145 -4.41 -5.51 -17.53
CA VAL A 145 -5.88 -5.45 -17.56
C VAL A 145 -6.36 -4.63 -16.35
N PHE A 146 -7.26 -3.70 -16.59
CA PHE A 146 -7.87 -2.83 -15.58
C PHE A 146 -9.38 -3.06 -15.49
N SER A 147 -9.95 -2.72 -14.34
CA SER A 147 -11.40 -2.73 -14.10
C SER A 147 -11.77 -1.52 -13.26
N THR A 148 -12.93 -0.95 -13.53
CA THR A 148 -13.55 0.11 -12.72
C THR A 148 -14.39 -0.44 -11.56
N ASN A 149 -14.53 -1.77 -11.46
CA ASN A 149 -15.20 -2.41 -10.33
C ASN A 149 -14.27 -2.51 -9.12
N SER A 150 -14.83 -2.44 -7.91
CA SER A 150 -14.01 -2.56 -6.70
C SER A 150 -13.36 -3.95 -6.61
N ALA A 151 -12.12 -4.00 -6.11
CA ALA A 151 -11.45 -5.27 -5.83
C ALA A 151 -12.11 -6.07 -4.67
N GLU A 152 -13.11 -5.48 -4.00
CA GLU A 152 -13.86 -6.07 -2.88
C GLU A 152 -15.07 -6.91 -3.36
N GLU A 153 -15.21 -7.15 -4.67
CA GLU A 153 -16.21 -8.10 -5.20
C GLU A 153 -15.99 -9.50 -4.60
N GLY A 154 -17.00 -10.02 -3.90
CA GLY A 154 -16.93 -11.31 -3.19
C GLY A 154 -16.68 -11.22 -1.69
N VAL A 155 -16.35 -10.05 -1.15
CA VAL A 155 -16.28 -9.82 0.30
C VAL A 155 -17.68 -9.54 0.83
N GLY A 156 -18.13 -10.32 1.82
CA GLY A 156 -19.49 -10.18 2.39
C GLY A 156 -19.74 -8.76 2.94
N ALA A 157 -20.99 -8.30 2.84
CA ALA A 157 -21.41 -6.95 3.23
C ALA A 157 -20.99 -6.55 4.67
N LEU A 158 -20.99 -7.52 5.59
CA LEU A 158 -20.52 -7.34 6.97
C LEU A 158 -19.06 -6.86 6.99
N VAL A 159 -18.18 -7.55 6.25
CA VAL A 159 -16.74 -7.26 6.24
C VAL A 159 -16.43 -5.96 5.49
N GLN A 160 -17.13 -5.70 4.38
CA GLN A 160 -17.02 -4.42 3.67
C GLN A 160 -17.36 -3.24 4.59
N ARG A 161 -18.49 -3.35 5.32
CA ARG A 161 -18.91 -2.34 6.30
C ARG A 161 -17.89 -2.18 7.42
N ALA A 162 -17.34 -3.28 7.94
CA ALA A 162 -16.27 -3.23 8.95
C ALA A 162 -15.03 -2.49 8.44
N CYS A 163 -14.55 -2.82 7.25
CA CYS A 163 -13.40 -2.16 6.62
C CYS A 163 -13.66 -0.65 6.44
N MET A 164 -14.84 -0.26 5.98
CA MET A 164 -15.22 1.16 5.83
C MET A 164 -15.21 1.89 7.17
N LEU A 165 -15.80 1.32 8.21
CA LEU A 165 -15.84 1.91 9.55
C LEU A 165 -14.44 2.08 10.13
N ILE A 166 -13.58 1.07 10.00
CA ILE A 166 -12.18 1.13 10.47
C ILE A 166 -11.42 2.24 9.73
N ARG A 167 -11.52 2.29 8.41
CA ARG A 167 -10.81 3.30 7.58
C ARG A 167 -11.28 4.71 7.91
N ARG A 168 -12.59 4.91 8.11
CA ARG A 168 -13.18 6.21 8.45
C ARG A 168 -12.79 6.71 9.84
N ASN A 169 -12.62 5.81 10.80
CA ASN A 169 -12.35 6.12 12.20
C ASN A 169 -10.90 5.83 12.63
N CYS A 170 -9.94 5.76 11.69
CA CYS A 170 -8.58 5.29 11.96
C CYS A 170 -7.79 6.16 12.95
N THR A 171 -8.16 7.44 13.15
CA THR A 171 -7.55 8.36 14.11
C THR A 171 -8.13 8.25 15.53
N ARG A 172 -9.17 7.44 15.73
CA ARG A 172 -9.78 7.21 17.04
C ARG A 172 -9.33 5.90 17.63
N ALA A 173 -9.14 5.86 18.94
CA ALA A 173 -9.03 4.61 19.67
C ALA A 173 -10.30 3.78 19.45
N MET A 174 -10.17 2.66 18.74
CA MET A 174 -11.27 1.73 18.49
C MET A 174 -10.80 0.32 18.84
N ARG A 175 -11.56 -0.37 19.66
CA ARG A 175 -11.36 -1.79 19.98
C ARG A 175 -12.25 -2.66 19.09
N THR A 176 -11.93 -3.94 19.02
CA THR A 176 -12.76 -4.89 18.26
C THR A 176 -14.16 -5.01 18.83
N GLU A 177 -14.30 -4.83 20.15
CA GLU A 177 -15.59 -4.80 20.88
C GLU A 177 -16.45 -3.62 20.41
N ASP A 178 -15.86 -2.43 20.31
CA ASP A 178 -16.56 -1.21 19.89
C ASP A 178 -17.06 -1.36 18.45
N LEU A 179 -16.21 -1.90 17.56
CA LEU A 179 -16.57 -2.20 16.19
C LEU A 179 -17.72 -3.21 16.10
N ALA A 180 -17.67 -4.28 16.88
CA ALA A 180 -18.71 -5.32 16.90
C ALA A 180 -20.04 -4.74 17.41
N HIS A 181 -19.99 -3.91 18.45
CA HIS A 181 -21.17 -3.21 18.98
C HIS A 181 -21.78 -2.26 17.94
N GLU A 182 -20.97 -1.43 17.28
CA GLU A 182 -21.42 -0.48 16.23
C GLU A 182 -22.05 -1.22 15.03
N MET A 183 -21.61 -2.46 14.79
CA MET A 183 -22.11 -3.29 13.70
C MET A 183 -23.32 -4.16 14.11
N GLY A 184 -23.70 -4.19 15.39
CA GLY A 184 -24.79 -4.98 15.90
C GLY A 184 -24.54 -6.50 15.85
N VAL A 185 -23.28 -6.93 15.98
CA VAL A 185 -22.89 -8.36 15.94
C VAL A 185 -22.05 -8.75 17.14
N HIS A 186 -22.04 -10.04 17.46
CA HIS A 186 -21.16 -10.56 18.51
C HIS A 186 -19.68 -10.50 18.07
N LYS A 187 -18.79 -10.11 18.99
CA LYS A 187 -17.33 -9.98 18.75
C LYS A 187 -16.73 -11.22 18.07
N SER A 188 -17.05 -12.42 18.57
CA SER A 188 -16.49 -13.66 18.02
C SER A 188 -16.92 -13.90 16.58
N HIS A 189 -18.17 -13.56 16.23
CA HIS A 189 -18.67 -13.65 14.86
C HIS A 189 -17.91 -12.67 13.94
N LEU A 190 -17.79 -11.41 14.37
CA LEU A 190 -17.02 -10.41 13.62
C LEU A 190 -15.59 -10.88 13.38
N VAL A 191 -14.87 -11.28 14.43
CA VAL A 191 -13.45 -11.69 14.33
C VAL A 191 -13.28 -12.86 13.37
N ARG A 192 -14.12 -13.90 13.49
CA ARG A 192 -14.04 -15.09 12.63
C ARG A 192 -14.33 -14.73 11.15
N THR A 193 -15.45 -14.04 10.90
CA THR A 193 -15.88 -13.69 9.53
C THR A 193 -14.88 -12.73 8.88
N PHE A 194 -14.43 -11.72 9.62
CA PHE A 194 -13.45 -10.75 9.15
C PHE A 194 -12.10 -11.41 8.84
N SER A 195 -11.57 -12.22 9.78
CA SER A 195 -10.25 -12.86 9.60
C SER A 195 -10.25 -13.86 8.44
N SER A 196 -11.36 -14.59 8.24
CA SER A 196 -11.53 -15.51 7.11
C SER A 196 -11.55 -14.76 5.78
N ALA A 197 -12.23 -13.62 5.69
CA ALA A 197 -12.39 -12.88 4.44
C ALA A 197 -11.20 -11.97 4.11
N VAL A 198 -10.58 -11.36 5.13
CA VAL A 198 -9.50 -10.37 4.95
C VAL A 198 -8.10 -10.99 5.08
N GLY A 199 -7.99 -12.17 5.70
CA GLY A 199 -6.72 -12.85 5.93
C GLY A 199 -5.93 -12.33 7.15
N MET A 200 -6.53 -11.40 7.96
CA MET A 200 -5.95 -10.91 9.21
C MET A 200 -7.03 -10.51 10.22
N ALA A 201 -6.67 -10.50 11.50
CA ALA A 201 -7.59 -10.10 12.57
C ALA A 201 -7.97 -8.60 12.48
N PRO A 202 -9.20 -8.20 12.90
CA PRO A 202 -9.65 -6.80 12.87
C PRO A 202 -8.67 -5.84 13.56
N GLN A 203 -8.12 -6.21 14.72
CA GLN A 203 -7.16 -5.39 15.45
C GLN A 203 -5.85 -5.14 14.68
N THR A 204 -5.37 -6.15 13.95
CA THR A 204 -4.20 -6.00 13.07
C THR A 204 -4.53 -5.09 11.89
N TYR A 205 -5.71 -5.26 11.30
CA TYR A 205 -6.19 -4.40 10.22
C TYR A 205 -6.30 -2.93 10.67
N MET A 206 -6.88 -2.66 11.84
CA MET A 206 -6.95 -1.31 12.43
C MET A 206 -5.57 -0.67 12.54
N ARG A 207 -4.57 -1.40 13.08
CA ARG A 207 -3.19 -0.90 13.19
C ARG A 207 -2.58 -0.59 11.83
N GLN A 208 -2.79 -1.43 10.85
CA GLN A 208 -2.25 -1.22 9.51
C GLN A 208 -2.94 -0.05 8.78
N VAL A 209 -4.24 0.17 8.99
CA VAL A 209 -4.94 1.38 8.49
C VAL A 209 -4.32 2.64 9.09
N ARG A 210 -3.95 2.63 10.39
CA ARG A 210 -3.22 3.74 11.01
C ARG A 210 -1.84 3.94 10.40
N VAL A 211 -1.09 2.86 10.14
CA VAL A 211 0.20 2.94 9.43
C VAL A 211 0.03 3.51 8.02
N ALA A 212 -1.03 3.12 7.31
CA ALA A 212 -1.34 3.66 5.99
C ALA A 212 -1.67 5.17 6.06
N LYS A 213 -2.42 5.61 7.08
CA LYS A 213 -2.72 7.03 7.33
C LYS A 213 -1.48 7.82 7.75
N ALA A 214 -0.55 7.19 8.51
CA ALA A 214 0.72 7.82 8.89
C ALA A 214 1.51 8.30 7.67
N ARG A 215 1.50 7.55 6.57
CA ARG A 215 2.16 7.94 5.33
C ARG A 215 1.65 9.30 4.81
N GLU A 216 0.35 9.57 4.91
CA GLU A 216 -0.23 10.85 4.48
C GLU A 216 0.34 11.99 5.33
N PHE A 217 0.28 11.88 6.68
CA PHE A 217 0.84 12.88 7.59
C PHE A 217 2.36 13.09 7.39
N MET A 218 3.11 12.01 7.17
CA MET A 218 4.54 12.11 6.86
C MET A 218 4.80 12.84 5.54
N THR A 219 3.93 12.68 4.55
CA THR A 219 4.00 13.40 3.28
C THR A 219 3.71 14.89 3.48
N GLU A 220 2.85 15.25 4.42
CA GLU A 220 2.56 16.62 4.82
C GLU A 220 3.67 17.23 5.69
N GLY A 221 4.67 16.43 6.11
CA GLY A 221 5.81 16.86 6.91
C GLY A 221 5.57 16.87 8.41
N VAL A 222 4.49 16.22 8.88
CA VAL A 222 4.21 16.11 10.31
C VAL A 222 5.33 15.34 11.02
N PRO A 223 5.84 15.82 12.17
CA PRO A 223 6.86 15.12 12.95
C PRO A 223 6.43 13.71 13.38
N LEU A 224 7.35 12.74 13.34
CA LEU A 224 7.03 11.33 13.62
C LEU A 224 6.44 11.09 15.01
N SER A 225 6.85 11.87 16.01
CA SER A 225 6.27 11.82 17.37
C SER A 225 4.80 12.24 17.38
N GLU A 226 4.46 13.29 16.62
CA GLU A 226 3.08 13.76 16.49
C GLU A 226 2.25 12.77 15.68
N VAL A 227 2.78 12.21 14.59
CA VAL A 227 2.12 11.15 13.81
C VAL A 227 1.76 9.96 14.71
N ALA A 228 2.69 9.52 15.57
CA ALA A 228 2.44 8.43 16.51
C ALA A 228 1.27 8.75 17.46
N LEU A 229 1.25 9.95 18.03
CA LEU A 229 0.21 10.41 18.93
C LEU A 229 -1.15 10.54 18.23
N MET A 230 -1.20 11.20 17.05
CA MET A 230 -2.43 11.41 16.27
C MET A 230 -3.09 10.10 15.84
N LEU A 231 -2.32 9.03 15.70
CA LEU A 231 -2.78 7.72 15.24
C LEU A 231 -2.89 6.68 16.35
N ASP A 232 -2.92 7.13 17.63
CA ASP A 232 -3.16 6.27 18.79
C ASP A 232 -2.15 5.09 18.88
N PHE A 233 -0.88 5.37 18.57
CA PHE A 233 0.22 4.50 18.96
C PHE A 233 0.68 4.87 20.37
N SER A 234 1.08 3.87 21.18
CA SER A 234 1.53 4.11 22.56
C SER A 234 2.74 5.06 22.64
N ASP A 235 3.60 4.98 21.64
CA ASP A 235 4.81 5.80 21.51
C ASP A 235 5.38 5.73 20.08
N GLN A 236 6.38 6.56 19.79
CA GLN A 236 7.05 6.59 18.49
C GLN A 236 7.79 5.27 18.18
N ALA A 237 8.27 4.54 19.19
CA ALA A 237 8.96 3.27 18.97
C ALA A 237 7.98 2.17 18.54
N HIS A 238 6.78 2.14 19.13
CA HIS A 238 5.69 1.27 18.69
C HIS A 238 5.28 1.59 17.25
N PHE A 239 5.05 2.86 16.94
CA PHE A 239 4.78 3.30 15.56
C PHE A 239 5.88 2.86 14.60
N THR A 240 7.15 3.06 14.96
CA THR A 240 8.30 2.68 14.13
C THR A 240 8.32 1.18 13.83
N ARG A 241 8.05 0.34 14.83
CA ARG A 241 7.98 -1.12 14.65
C ARG A 241 6.84 -1.53 13.70
N GLU A 242 5.65 -0.98 13.90
CA GLU A 242 4.49 -1.30 13.04
C GLU A 242 4.66 -0.78 11.61
N PHE A 243 5.23 0.41 11.45
CA PHE A 243 5.53 0.98 10.14
C PHE A 243 6.56 0.12 9.37
N LYS A 244 7.63 -0.32 10.05
CA LYS A 244 8.65 -1.18 9.45
C LYS A 244 8.09 -2.52 8.98
N LYS A 245 7.12 -3.11 9.69
CA LYS A 245 6.44 -4.35 9.25
C LYS A 245 5.73 -4.19 7.90
N VAL A 246 5.17 -3.01 7.63
CA VAL A 246 4.39 -2.73 6.41
C VAL A 246 5.29 -2.30 5.25
N TYR A 247 6.26 -1.41 5.53
CA TYR A 247 7.10 -0.79 4.47
C TYR A 247 8.52 -1.35 4.38
N GLY A 248 8.90 -2.31 5.24
CA GLY A 248 10.23 -2.91 5.26
C GLY A 248 11.33 -2.01 5.81
N MET A 249 11.05 -0.71 6.03
CA MET A 249 12.01 0.28 6.52
C MET A 249 11.44 1.18 7.60
N PRO A 250 12.28 1.79 8.46
CA PRO A 250 11.82 2.73 9.47
C PRO A 250 11.18 4.00 8.86
N PRO A 251 10.19 4.63 9.55
CA PRO A 251 9.50 5.83 9.05
C PRO A 251 10.46 7.01 8.78
N GLY A 252 11.52 7.17 9.56
CA GLY A 252 12.53 8.21 9.30
C GLY A 252 13.30 8.01 8.00
N ALA A 253 13.59 6.77 7.59
CA ALA A 253 14.19 6.48 6.28
C ALA A 253 13.19 6.74 5.15
N PHE A 254 11.93 6.36 5.37
CA PHE A 254 10.83 6.61 4.44
C PHE A 254 10.59 8.13 4.23
N SER A 255 10.56 8.94 5.31
CA SER A 255 10.44 10.40 5.20
C SER A 255 11.58 11.04 4.42
N ARG A 256 12.82 10.56 4.58
CA ARG A 256 13.95 11.04 3.78
C ARG A 256 13.81 10.69 2.30
N ALA A 257 13.30 9.52 1.99
CA ALA A 257 12.98 9.16 0.61
C ALA A 257 11.90 10.08 0.02
N LEU A 258 10.83 10.38 0.77
CA LEU A 258 9.80 11.36 0.38
C LEU A 258 10.38 12.75 0.15
N GLY A 259 11.31 13.21 1.00
CA GLY A 259 11.95 14.54 0.90
C GLY A 259 12.77 14.75 -0.37
N LYS A 260 13.27 13.68 -0.99
CA LYS A 260 13.99 13.77 -2.28
C LYS A 260 13.06 14.13 -3.45
N TYR A 261 11.76 13.88 -3.32
CA TYR A 261 10.74 14.20 -4.33
C TYR A 261 10.08 15.59 -4.13
N ARG A 262 10.51 16.33 -3.10
CA ARG A 262 10.00 17.69 -2.80
C ARG A 262 10.87 18.83 -3.32
N ARG A 263 11.97 18.54 -4.05
CA ARG A 263 12.90 19.55 -4.59
C ARG A 263 12.78 19.68 -6.09
#